data_e50d814a421067f1da37d0e3e973c286
#
_entry.id   e50d814a421067f1da37d0e3e973c286
#
_cell.length_a   1.000
_cell.length_b   1.000
_cell.length_c   1.000
_cell.angle_alpha   90.00
_cell.angle_beta   90.00
_cell.angle_gamma   90.00
#
_symmetry.space_group_name_H-M   'P 1'
#
loop_
_entity.id
_entity.type
_entity.pdbx_description
1 polymer ?
#
loop_
_entity_poly.entity_id
_entity_poly.type
_entity_poly.pdbx_seq_one_letter_code
_entity_poly.pdbx_strand_id
1 'polypeptide(L)'
;GDVYKRQVRTRMAFRRSMQRTLKKNNAGITFEMLQVLSSLWHEQGISQQILAERIAKDKACLTNLMNNLEKKGYVCRKEDPNDRRNKLVFLTPAGEEFKEQIRPVLDQVYVYAEHIIGIESIETMLSELNSVYDVLEKI
;
A
#
# COMPACT_ATOMS: atom_id res chain seq x y z
N GLY A 1 -4.47 -5.94 23.98
CA GLY A 1 -5.06 -4.87 24.70
C GLY A 1 -5.45 -3.65 23.87
N ASP A 2 -5.40 -2.53 24.54
CA ASP A 2 -5.87 -1.26 23.97
C ASP A 2 -5.05 -0.82 22.76
N VAL A 3 -3.76 -1.06 22.76
CA VAL A 3 -2.88 -0.71 21.62
C VAL A 3 -3.34 -1.46 20.36
N TYR A 4 -3.58 -2.74 20.48
CA TYR A 4 -4.04 -3.57 19.37
C TYR A 4 -5.40 -3.09 18.83
N LYS A 5 -6.36 -2.88 19.73
CA LYS A 5 -7.71 -2.43 19.34
C LYS A 5 -7.69 -1.06 18.65
N ARG A 6 -6.91 -0.13 19.17
CA ARG A 6 -6.81 1.22 18.61
C ARG A 6 -6.09 1.23 17.26
N GLN A 7 -5.06 0.40 17.10
CA GLN A 7 -4.40 0.20 15.82
C GLN A 7 -5.36 -0.31 14.76
N VAL A 8 -6.15 -1.35 15.09
CA VAL A 8 -7.13 -1.93 14.15
C VAL A 8 -8.16 -0.89 13.75
N ARG A 9 -8.72 -0.15 14.73
CA ARG A 9 -9.70 0.91 14.48
C ARG A 9 -9.14 1.99 13.56
N THR A 10 -7.94 2.44 13.85
CA THR A 10 -7.27 3.50 13.09
C THR A 10 -7.00 3.06 11.66
N ARG A 11 -6.49 1.83 11.50
CA ARG A 11 -6.26 1.25 10.18
C ARG A 11 -7.54 1.17 9.35
N MET A 12 -8.63 0.72 9.97
CA MET A 12 -9.93 0.64 9.30
C MET A 12 -10.47 2.01 8.90
N ALA A 13 -10.33 3.00 9.77
CA ALA A 13 -10.73 4.37 9.48
C ALA A 13 -9.91 4.97 8.34
N PHE A 14 -8.60 4.73 8.35
CA PHE A 14 -7.69 5.17 7.28
C PHE A 14 -8.10 4.54 5.95
N ARG A 15 -8.31 3.22 5.93
CA ARG A 15 -8.74 2.53 4.73
C ARG A 15 -10.05 3.10 4.16
N ARG A 16 -11.05 3.30 5.02
CA ARG A 16 -12.34 3.86 4.60
C ARG A 16 -12.19 5.27 4.04
N SER A 17 -11.39 6.10 4.70
CA SER A 17 -11.11 7.46 4.28
C SER A 17 -10.45 7.49 2.89
N MET A 18 -9.42 6.67 2.71
CA MET A 18 -8.73 6.58 1.44
C MET A 18 -9.64 6.05 0.33
N GLN A 19 -10.42 5.01 0.63
CA GLN A 19 -11.34 4.43 -0.35
C GLN A 19 -12.39 5.44 -0.81
N ARG A 20 -12.95 6.21 0.13
CA ARG A 20 -13.91 7.28 -0.21
C ARG A 20 -13.26 8.36 -1.07
N THR A 21 -12.03 8.74 -0.73
CA THR A 21 -11.31 9.80 -1.45
C THR A 21 -10.95 9.36 -2.86
N LEU A 22 -10.49 8.13 -3.03
CA LEU A 22 -10.21 7.56 -4.35
C LEU A 22 -11.48 7.54 -5.22
N LYS A 23 -12.59 7.08 -4.65
CA LYS A 23 -13.86 7.01 -5.36
C LYS A 23 -14.38 8.40 -5.75
N LYS A 24 -14.33 9.36 -4.82
CA LYS A 24 -14.78 10.75 -5.04
C LYS A 24 -13.99 11.42 -6.17
N ASN A 25 -12.73 11.09 -6.33
CA ASN A 25 -11.87 11.67 -7.36
C ASN A 25 -11.79 10.82 -8.63
N ASN A 26 -12.60 9.78 -8.75
CA ASN A 26 -12.62 8.89 -9.92
C ASN A 26 -11.23 8.34 -10.24
N ALA A 27 -10.50 7.93 -9.21
CA ALA A 27 -9.11 7.48 -9.36
C ALA A 27 -8.98 6.18 -10.16
N GLY A 28 -10.06 5.39 -10.25
CA GLY A 28 -10.07 4.15 -11.03
C GLY A 28 -9.35 2.98 -10.38
N ILE A 29 -8.91 3.14 -9.14
CA ILE A 29 -8.27 2.08 -8.36
C ILE A 29 -8.88 1.97 -6.97
N THR A 30 -8.78 0.79 -6.37
CA THR A 30 -9.17 0.56 -4.98
C THR A 30 -8.00 0.87 -4.05
N PHE A 31 -8.28 0.93 -2.75
CA PHE A 31 -7.23 1.10 -1.74
C PHE A 31 -6.21 -0.04 -1.80
N GLU A 32 -6.67 -1.28 -1.99
CA GLU A 32 -5.80 -2.45 -2.08
C GLU A 32 -4.88 -2.39 -3.31
N MET A 33 -5.40 -1.93 -4.44
CA MET A 33 -4.58 -1.68 -5.62
C MET A 33 -3.53 -0.60 -5.35
N LEU A 34 -3.92 0.45 -4.63
CA LEU A 34 -2.98 1.49 -4.22
C LEU A 34 -1.86 0.95 -3.34
N GLN A 35 -2.17 0.03 -2.43
CA GLN A 35 -1.15 -0.61 -1.58
C GLN A 35 -0.13 -1.37 -2.43
N VAL A 36 -0.58 -2.11 -3.44
CA VAL A 36 0.32 -2.81 -4.37
C VAL A 36 1.21 -1.81 -5.10
N LEU A 37 0.60 -0.79 -5.69
CA LEU A 37 1.34 0.23 -6.43
C LEU A 37 2.34 0.96 -5.52
N SER A 38 1.95 1.32 -4.31
CA SER A 38 2.83 1.98 -3.35
C SER A 38 4.07 1.14 -3.02
N SER A 39 3.88 -0.16 -2.84
CA SER A 39 4.98 -1.07 -2.62
C SER A 39 5.93 -1.12 -3.82
N LEU A 40 5.38 -1.13 -5.04
CA LEU A 40 6.17 -1.18 -6.26
C LEU A 40 6.86 0.16 -6.58
N TRP A 41 6.27 1.28 -6.22
CA TRP A 41 6.95 2.58 -6.36
C TRP A 41 8.17 2.66 -5.44
N HIS A 42 8.14 1.93 -4.33
CA HIS A 42 9.26 1.85 -3.41
C HIS A 42 10.31 0.84 -3.89
N GLU A 43 9.89 -0.32 -4.39
CA GLU A 43 10.78 -1.39 -4.85
C GLU A 43 10.10 -2.24 -5.91
N GLN A 44 10.71 -2.36 -7.08
CA GLN A 44 10.23 -3.21 -8.17
C GLN A 44 11.00 -4.53 -8.24
N GLY A 45 10.50 -5.44 -9.03
CA GLY A 45 11.16 -6.74 -9.25
C GLY A 45 11.06 -7.66 -8.07
N ILE A 46 10.05 -7.52 -7.25
CA ILE A 46 9.78 -8.39 -6.10
C ILE A 46 8.79 -9.47 -6.49
N SER A 47 8.86 -10.61 -5.80
CA SER A 47 7.93 -11.72 -6.06
C SER A 47 6.52 -11.40 -5.56
N GLN A 48 5.53 -12.05 -6.18
CA GLN A 48 4.14 -11.93 -5.71
C GLN A 48 4.00 -12.39 -4.25
N GLN A 49 4.77 -13.40 -3.84
CA GLN A 49 4.73 -13.88 -2.47
C GLN A 49 5.20 -12.81 -1.47
N ILE A 50 6.32 -12.16 -1.76
CA ILE A 50 6.83 -11.07 -0.92
C ILE A 50 5.84 -9.90 -0.89
N LEU A 51 5.25 -9.57 -2.05
CA LEU A 51 4.26 -8.52 -2.13
C LEU A 51 3.03 -8.83 -1.28
N ALA A 52 2.54 -10.07 -1.31
CA ALA A 52 1.43 -10.52 -0.48
C ALA A 52 1.73 -10.36 1.02
N GLU A 53 2.93 -10.74 1.43
CA GLU A 53 3.38 -10.59 2.82
C GLU A 53 3.41 -9.11 3.24
N ARG A 54 3.94 -8.23 2.38
CA ARG A 54 4.06 -6.80 2.68
C ARG A 54 2.72 -6.10 2.84
N ILE A 55 1.72 -6.49 2.06
CA ILE A 55 0.39 -5.88 2.15
C ILE A 55 -0.58 -6.69 3.02
N ALA A 56 -0.11 -7.75 3.67
CA ALA A 56 -0.88 -8.62 4.56
C ALA A 56 -2.15 -9.18 3.89
N LYS A 57 -2.01 -9.67 2.66
CA LYS A 57 -3.09 -10.31 1.90
C LYS A 57 -2.74 -11.75 1.58
N ASP A 58 -3.78 -12.58 1.40
CA ASP A 58 -3.56 -13.93 0.95
C ASP A 58 -3.22 -13.98 -0.55
N LYS A 59 -2.70 -15.12 -0.98
CA LYS A 59 -2.24 -15.33 -2.35
C LYS A 59 -3.36 -15.15 -3.39
N ALA A 60 -4.56 -15.64 -3.10
CA ALA A 60 -5.69 -15.54 -4.01
C ALA A 60 -6.14 -14.09 -4.19
N CYS A 61 -6.23 -13.33 -3.09
CA CYS A 61 -6.57 -11.92 -3.12
C CYS A 61 -5.54 -11.12 -3.93
N LEU A 62 -4.26 -11.38 -3.72
CA LEU A 62 -3.20 -10.72 -4.46
C LEU A 62 -3.27 -11.04 -5.96
N THR A 63 -3.53 -12.30 -6.33
CA THR A 63 -3.65 -12.68 -7.74
C THR A 63 -4.75 -11.88 -8.44
N ASN A 64 -5.90 -11.69 -7.79
CA ASN A 64 -6.98 -10.85 -8.33
C ASN A 64 -6.56 -9.40 -8.48
N LEU A 65 -5.88 -8.84 -7.48
CA LEU A 65 -5.36 -7.47 -7.55
C LEU A 65 -4.38 -7.30 -8.70
N MET A 66 -3.48 -8.27 -8.87
CA MET A 66 -2.50 -8.25 -9.96
C MET A 66 -3.15 -8.33 -11.33
N ASN A 67 -4.14 -9.21 -11.48
CA ASN A 67 -4.89 -9.33 -12.73
C ASN A 67 -5.57 -8.00 -13.10
N ASN A 68 -6.18 -7.35 -12.12
CA ASN A 68 -6.84 -6.06 -12.33
C ASN A 68 -5.86 -4.95 -12.68
N LEU A 69 -4.72 -4.91 -12.01
CA LEU A 69 -3.68 -3.91 -12.27
C LEU A 69 -3.02 -4.12 -13.64
N GLU A 70 -2.86 -5.37 -14.08
CA GLU A 70 -2.39 -5.67 -15.44
C GLU A 70 -3.38 -5.20 -16.50
N LYS A 71 -4.67 -5.45 -16.27
CA LYS A 71 -5.72 -4.98 -17.19
C LYS A 71 -5.74 -3.47 -17.33
N LYS A 72 -5.43 -2.76 -16.26
CA LYS A 72 -5.32 -1.30 -16.29
C LYS A 72 -4.01 -0.81 -16.91
N GLY A 73 -3.08 -1.71 -17.15
CA GLY A 73 -1.80 -1.37 -17.77
C GLY A 73 -0.77 -0.77 -16.82
N TYR A 74 -0.93 -0.94 -15.51
CA TYR A 74 -0.02 -0.35 -14.51
C TYR A 74 1.10 -1.27 -14.08
N VAL A 75 0.92 -2.59 -14.18
CA VAL A 75 1.93 -3.57 -13.78
C VAL A 75 2.10 -4.65 -14.82
N CYS A 76 3.24 -5.32 -14.80
CA CYS A 76 3.51 -6.52 -15.57
C CYS A 76 4.20 -7.55 -14.68
N ARG A 77 4.03 -8.81 -15.02
CA ARG A 77 4.67 -9.94 -14.32
C ARG A 77 5.66 -10.60 -15.26
N LYS A 78 6.82 -10.96 -14.75
CA LYS A 78 7.85 -11.66 -15.50
C LYS A 78 8.29 -12.89 -14.70
N GLU A 79 8.70 -13.94 -15.40
CA GLU A 79 9.25 -15.12 -14.73
C GLU A 79 10.57 -14.77 -14.05
N ASP A 80 10.76 -15.32 -12.84
CA ASP A 80 12.05 -15.25 -12.16
C ASP A 80 13.03 -16.16 -12.88
N PRO A 81 14.18 -15.66 -13.36
CA PRO A 81 15.18 -16.48 -14.03
C PRO A 81 15.70 -17.62 -13.16
N ASN A 82 15.64 -17.47 -11.85
CA ASN A 82 16.15 -18.46 -10.88
C ASN A 82 15.08 -19.46 -10.44
N ASP A 83 13.79 -19.13 -10.58
CA ASP A 83 12.67 -20.01 -10.21
C ASP A 83 11.44 -19.68 -11.03
N ARG A 84 11.16 -20.53 -12.05
CA ARG A 84 10.05 -20.33 -12.99
C ARG A 84 8.67 -20.36 -12.33
N ARG A 85 8.56 -20.94 -11.14
CA ARG A 85 7.29 -20.98 -10.40
C ARG A 85 6.98 -19.64 -9.73
N ASN A 86 7.97 -18.77 -9.66
CA ASN A 86 7.86 -17.47 -9.03
C ASN A 86 7.70 -16.39 -10.10
N LYS A 87 6.79 -15.46 -9.87
CA LYS A 87 6.60 -14.30 -10.74
C LYS A 87 7.13 -13.06 -10.05
N LEU A 88 7.90 -12.27 -10.79
CA LEU A 88 8.38 -10.97 -10.34
C LEU A 88 7.48 -9.87 -10.89
N VAL A 89 7.20 -8.88 -10.08
CA VAL A 89 6.26 -7.81 -10.40
C VAL A 89 7.01 -6.51 -10.67
N PHE A 90 6.64 -5.86 -11.76
CA PHE A 90 7.22 -4.58 -12.19
C PHE A 90 6.12 -3.59 -12.54
N LEU A 91 6.43 -2.30 -12.41
CA LEU A 91 5.58 -1.26 -12.95
C LEU A 91 5.82 -1.12 -14.45
N THR A 92 4.76 -0.80 -15.19
CA THR A 92 4.88 -0.31 -16.54
C THR A 92 5.23 1.18 -16.51
N PRO A 93 5.62 1.80 -17.63
CA PRO A 93 5.77 3.26 -17.67
C PRO A 93 4.51 3.99 -17.21
N ALA A 94 3.32 3.51 -17.58
CA ALA A 94 2.05 4.08 -17.12
C ALA A 94 1.88 3.95 -15.60
N GLY A 95 2.31 2.81 -15.02
CA GLY A 95 2.27 2.61 -13.57
C GLY A 95 3.22 3.54 -12.82
N GLU A 96 4.39 3.79 -13.37
CA GLU A 96 5.33 4.76 -12.80
C GLU A 96 4.79 6.18 -12.85
N GLU A 97 4.22 6.56 -13.99
CA GLU A 97 3.63 7.89 -14.19
C GLU A 97 2.40 8.11 -13.30
N PHE A 98 1.63 7.07 -13.04
CA PHE A 98 0.43 7.14 -12.21
C PHE A 98 0.71 7.66 -10.80
N LYS A 99 1.91 7.46 -10.28
CA LYS A 99 2.33 7.99 -8.98
C LYS A 99 2.11 9.50 -8.88
N GLU A 100 2.52 10.23 -9.90
CA GLU A 100 2.35 11.69 -9.93
C GLU A 100 0.88 12.09 -10.13
N GLN A 101 0.15 11.32 -10.92
CA GLN A 101 -1.28 11.58 -11.17
C GLN A 101 -2.11 11.41 -9.91
N ILE A 102 -1.81 10.40 -9.07
CA ILE A 102 -2.58 10.10 -7.86
C ILE A 102 -2.17 10.95 -6.66
N ARG A 103 -0.98 11.55 -6.69
CA ARG A 103 -0.45 12.33 -5.55
C ARG A 103 -1.41 13.39 -5.02
N PRO A 104 -2.04 14.24 -5.86
CA PRO A 104 -2.97 15.24 -5.34
C PRO A 104 -4.17 14.64 -4.62
N VAL A 105 -4.61 13.45 -5.04
CA VAL A 105 -5.72 12.74 -4.39
C VAL A 105 -5.30 12.25 -3.01
N LEU A 106 -4.11 11.65 -2.91
CA LEU A 106 -3.57 11.18 -1.63
C LEU A 106 -3.33 12.34 -0.66
N ASP A 107 -2.89 13.47 -1.16
CA ASP A 107 -2.65 14.66 -0.35
C ASP A 107 -3.92 15.19 0.30
N GLN A 108 -5.10 14.96 -0.27
CA GLN A 108 -6.36 15.33 0.37
C GLN A 108 -6.54 14.67 1.73
N VAL A 109 -5.95 13.51 1.94
CA VAL A 109 -5.98 12.81 3.23
C VAL A 109 -4.74 13.15 4.07
N TYR A 110 -3.56 12.98 3.50
CA TYR A 110 -2.29 13.13 4.24
C TYR A 110 -2.05 14.55 4.71
N VAL A 111 -2.18 15.52 3.81
CA VAL A 111 -1.93 16.93 4.15
C VAL A 111 -2.98 17.44 5.13
N TYR A 112 -4.24 17.04 4.95
CA TYR A 112 -5.30 17.39 5.88
C TYR A 112 -5.03 16.84 7.28
N ALA A 113 -4.65 15.57 7.38
CA ALA A 113 -4.34 14.93 8.66
C ALA A 113 -3.14 15.60 9.35
N GLU A 114 -2.09 15.89 8.59
CA GLU A 114 -0.92 16.60 9.13
C GLU A 114 -1.28 17.98 9.65
N HIS A 115 -2.14 18.69 8.94
CA HIS A 115 -2.56 20.03 9.36
C HIS A 115 -3.35 19.99 10.66
N ILE A 116 -4.27 19.03 10.81
CA ILE A 116 -5.13 18.93 11.99
C ILE A 116 -4.39 18.37 13.20
N ILE A 117 -3.63 17.30 13.01
CA ILE A 117 -2.94 16.57 14.08
C ILE A 117 -1.64 17.27 14.49
N GLY A 118 -0.93 17.82 13.51
CA GLY A 118 0.39 18.40 13.67
C GLY A 118 1.49 17.39 13.36
N ILE A 119 2.52 17.86 12.66
CA ILE A 119 3.59 16.97 12.16
C ILE A 119 4.40 16.36 13.30
N GLU A 120 4.63 17.12 14.38
CA GLU A 120 5.39 16.62 15.55
C GLU A 120 4.68 15.44 16.21
N SER A 121 3.36 15.54 16.38
CA SER A 121 2.56 14.46 16.96
C SER A 121 2.58 13.21 16.07
N ILE A 122 2.53 13.40 14.76
CA ILE A 122 2.61 12.29 13.80
C ILE A 122 3.98 11.61 13.88
N GLU A 123 5.05 12.38 13.90
CA GLU A 123 6.41 11.84 14.01
C GLU A 123 6.63 11.07 15.30
N THR A 124 6.14 11.60 16.42
CA THR A 124 6.19 10.93 17.72
C THR A 124 5.43 9.61 17.69
N MET A 125 4.23 9.62 17.13
CA MET A 125 3.41 8.41 17.00
C MET A 125 4.11 7.34 16.14
N LEU A 126 4.70 7.73 15.03
CA LEU A 126 5.44 6.81 14.16
C LEU A 126 6.62 6.18 14.89
N SER A 127 7.38 6.99 15.64
CA SER A 127 8.50 6.51 16.46
C SER A 127 8.04 5.52 17.53
N GLU A 128 6.96 5.81 18.20
CA GLU A 128 6.40 4.92 19.24
C GLU A 128 5.86 3.61 18.65
N LEU A 129 5.20 3.65 17.49
CA LEU A 129 4.75 2.45 16.81
C LEU A 129 5.91 1.56 16.39
N ASN A 130 7.00 2.16 15.89
CA ASN A 130 8.21 1.42 15.57
C ASN A 130 8.81 0.73 16.79
N SER A 131 8.81 1.41 17.94
CA SER A 131 9.29 0.81 19.19
C SER A 131 8.44 -0.39 19.62
N VAL A 132 7.12 -0.27 19.51
CA VAL A 132 6.20 -1.38 19.80
C VAL A 132 6.47 -2.56 18.86
N TYR A 133 6.60 -2.28 17.58
CA TYR A 133 6.91 -3.30 16.58
C TYR A 133 8.21 -4.03 16.92
N ASP A 134 9.28 -3.30 17.20
CA ASP A 134 10.59 -3.89 17.50
C ASP A 134 10.55 -4.78 18.74
N VAL A 135 9.82 -4.37 19.78
CA VAL A 135 9.65 -5.19 20.99
C VAL A 135 8.90 -6.47 20.68
N LEU A 136 7.79 -6.39 19.93
CA LEU A 136 6.96 -7.54 19.62
C LEU A 136 7.69 -8.54 18.72
N GLU A 137 8.51 -8.06 17.80
CA GLU A 137 9.30 -8.94 16.92
C GLU A 137 10.33 -9.79 17.68
N LYS A 138 10.75 -9.36 18.88
CA LYS A 138 11.72 -10.08 19.72
C LYS A 138 11.07 -11.15 20.61
N ILE A 139 9.76 -11.17 20.72
CA ILE A 139 9.04 -12.17 21.49
C ILE A 139 8.84 -13.45 20.66
#